data_5f9209c6451b669b0d9f44243660c19e
#
_entry.id   5f9209c6451b669b0d9f44243660c19e
#
_cell.length_a   1.000
_cell.length_b   1.000
_cell.length_c   1.000
_cell.angle_alpha   90.00
_cell.angle_beta   90.00
_cell.angle_gamma   90.00
#
_symmetry.space_group_name_H-M   'P 1'
#
loop_
_entity.id
_entity.type
_entity.pdbx_description
1 polymer ?
#
loop_
_entity_poly.entity_id
_entity_poly.type
_entity_poly.pdbx_seq_one_letter_code
_entity_poly.pdbx_strand_id
1 'polypeptide(L)'
;MASDVRVRFAPSPTGKLHIGGARTAIYNWAFARANGGTFILRIDDTDPTRSTDENTQIILRAMRWLGLDWDEGPEVGGDFGPYAQTERLDLYKQAAQKLWDEGKAYPCFCTKEQLDADRKAAQERKDPFQGYQRRCRDLDPDEARRRIEAGESYVLRIKVPEDRGDVVIHDAVHGEVTFDAKELDDFVIFRSDGTPTYNFATVVDDAMMKITHVIRGDDHLSNTPRQVMVYEALGAPVPTFAHISMILGADGKKLSKRHGATSVEEYRDAGYLSDAFVNYLALLGWSLDGETTIIPRDVLASKFSLDRISKNPATFDPKKLDWVNAEYINGMSDAQFADEIMVPELHEAGLIEGNVEYGEDWIDALAAIVKPRTKMPADAVTVAAPIFATAETLEYDEKSVNKGLAKEGMCAILDAAKAALEGVTEWTAANIDAALEPLPEQMDLKKRVVFQAVRVAVCGNMVSPPLGETMALVGRDDCLARIDRARTMAL
;
A
#
# COMPACT_ATOMS: atom_id res chain seq x y z
N MET A 1 -31.90 4.51 4.76
CA MET A 1 -31.63 5.86 4.22
C MET A 1 -30.21 5.82 3.69
N ALA A 2 -29.92 6.39 2.52
CA ALA A 2 -28.53 6.50 2.04
C ALA A 2 -27.74 7.33 3.06
N SER A 3 -26.50 6.97 3.33
CA SER A 3 -25.61 7.71 4.21
C SER A 3 -25.23 9.04 3.56
N ASP A 4 -25.19 10.12 4.35
CA ASP A 4 -24.70 11.42 3.86
C ASP A 4 -23.16 11.48 3.78
N VAL A 5 -22.46 10.42 4.16
CA VAL A 5 -20.99 10.38 4.14
C VAL A 5 -20.46 10.36 2.71
N ARG A 6 -19.64 11.36 2.38
CA ARG A 6 -18.92 11.46 1.10
C ARG A 6 -17.47 11.80 1.38
N VAL A 7 -16.58 10.94 0.92
CA VAL A 7 -15.13 11.08 1.07
C VAL A 7 -14.43 10.98 -0.27
N ARG A 8 -13.19 11.41 -0.33
CA ARG A 8 -12.42 11.35 -1.57
C ARG A 8 -10.95 11.00 -1.33
N PHE A 9 -10.41 10.22 -2.25
CA PHE A 9 -8.99 10.15 -2.47
C PHE A 9 -8.66 11.03 -3.68
N ALA A 10 -7.73 11.99 -3.50
CA ALA A 10 -7.44 13.02 -4.50
C ALA A 10 -5.92 13.10 -4.78
N PRO A 11 -5.36 12.07 -5.42
CA PRO A 11 -3.93 12.02 -5.69
C PRO A 11 -3.55 12.97 -6.83
N SER A 12 -2.36 13.59 -6.71
CA SER A 12 -1.70 14.25 -7.85
C SER A 12 -0.92 13.20 -8.65
N PRO A 13 -1.15 13.08 -9.98
CA PRO A 13 -0.53 12.05 -10.81
C PRO A 13 0.92 12.42 -11.19
N THR A 14 1.80 12.47 -10.20
CA THR A 14 3.21 12.87 -10.34
C THR A 14 4.18 11.68 -10.35
N GLY A 15 3.66 10.46 -10.46
CA GLY A 15 4.41 9.22 -10.47
C GLY A 15 3.63 8.05 -9.88
N LYS A 16 4.36 7.00 -9.46
CA LYS A 16 3.79 5.81 -8.84
C LYS A 16 3.06 6.14 -7.52
N LEU A 17 2.02 5.37 -7.21
CA LEU A 17 1.29 5.53 -5.95
C LEU A 17 2.15 5.10 -4.76
N HIS A 18 2.56 6.07 -3.95
CA HIS A 18 3.33 5.82 -2.73
C HIS A 18 2.45 5.16 -1.66
N ILE A 19 3.03 4.27 -0.84
CA ILE A 19 2.29 3.54 0.22
C ILE A 19 1.57 4.46 1.21
N GLY A 20 2.07 5.67 1.47
CA GLY A 20 1.37 6.68 2.27
C GLY A 20 0.07 7.14 1.61
N GLY A 21 0.08 7.34 0.28
CA GLY A 21 -1.11 7.62 -0.51
C GLY A 21 -2.07 6.44 -0.54
N ALA A 22 -1.54 5.22 -0.73
CA ALA A 22 -2.33 3.99 -0.69
C ALA A 22 -3.05 3.80 0.66
N ARG A 23 -2.37 4.03 1.79
CA ARG A 23 -3.01 4.01 3.11
C ARG A 23 -4.12 5.05 3.22
N THR A 24 -3.90 6.26 2.71
CA THR A 24 -4.94 7.30 2.67
C THR A 24 -6.14 6.85 1.84
N ALA A 25 -5.91 6.22 0.69
CA ALA A 25 -6.98 5.66 -0.14
C ALA A 25 -7.76 4.57 0.60
N ILE A 26 -7.06 3.62 1.24
CA ILE A 26 -7.65 2.55 2.04
C ILE A 26 -8.55 3.11 3.16
N TYR A 27 -8.08 4.13 3.89
CA TYR A 27 -8.84 4.73 4.98
C TYR A 27 -10.12 5.44 4.48
N ASN A 28 -10.04 6.18 3.37
CA ASN A 28 -11.21 6.79 2.75
C ASN A 28 -12.19 5.72 2.27
N TRP A 29 -11.73 4.71 1.56
CA TRP A 29 -12.53 3.60 1.07
C TRP A 29 -13.22 2.85 2.23
N ALA A 30 -12.44 2.44 3.24
CA ALA A 30 -12.96 1.70 4.38
C ALA A 30 -13.99 2.53 5.19
N PHE A 31 -13.73 3.84 5.37
CA PHE A 31 -14.66 4.74 6.04
C PHE A 31 -15.96 4.90 5.26
N ALA A 32 -15.90 5.07 3.94
CA ALA A 32 -17.08 5.11 3.09
C ALA A 32 -17.90 3.82 3.22
N ARG A 33 -17.24 2.66 3.04
CA ARG A 33 -17.92 1.36 3.11
C ARG A 33 -18.54 1.09 4.48
N ALA A 34 -17.83 1.38 5.59
CA ALA A 34 -18.32 1.21 6.95
C ALA A 34 -19.56 2.07 7.27
N ASN A 35 -19.71 3.20 6.58
CA ASN A 35 -20.83 4.12 6.80
C ASN A 35 -21.91 4.04 5.70
N GLY A 36 -21.80 3.14 4.72
CA GLY A 36 -22.70 3.10 3.55
C GLY A 36 -22.65 4.39 2.74
N GLY A 37 -21.50 5.06 2.73
CA GLY A 37 -21.24 6.34 2.08
C GLY A 37 -20.66 6.19 0.68
N THR A 38 -20.28 7.31 0.07
CA THR A 38 -19.72 7.42 -1.27
C THR A 38 -18.21 7.65 -1.21
N PHE A 39 -17.44 6.85 -1.92
CA PHE A 39 -16.01 7.02 -2.11
C PHE A 39 -15.71 7.56 -3.52
N ILE A 40 -15.09 8.74 -3.57
CA ILE A 40 -14.79 9.46 -4.81
C ILE A 40 -13.29 9.38 -5.09
N LEU A 41 -12.94 9.05 -6.33
CA LEU A 41 -11.58 9.21 -6.83
C LEU A 41 -11.52 10.48 -7.68
N ARG A 42 -10.68 11.44 -7.30
CA ARG A 42 -10.43 12.67 -8.06
C ARG A 42 -8.95 12.78 -8.40
N ILE A 43 -8.64 13.19 -9.60
CA ILE A 43 -7.26 13.41 -10.06
C ILE A 43 -6.92 14.89 -9.91
N ASP A 44 -6.05 15.21 -8.95
CA ASP A 44 -5.62 16.57 -8.70
C ASP A 44 -4.37 16.90 -9.54
N ASP A 45 -4.59 17.16 -10.84
CA ASP A 45 -3.60 17.34 -11.91
C ASP A 45 -3.38 18.80 -12.34
N THR A 46 -3.59 19.75 -11.43
CA THR A 46 -3.43 21.20 -11.72
C THR A 46 -2.02 21.62 -12.16
N ASP A 47 -1.00 20.80 -11.97
CA ASP A 47 0.36 21.04 -12.47
C ASP A 47 0.63 20.20 -13.74
N PRO A 48 0.45 20.78 -14.94
CA PRO A 48 0.60 20.05 -16.19
C PRO A 48 2.04 19.63 -16.50
N THR A 49 3.02 20.23 -15.81
CA THR A 49 4.43 19.87 -16.01
C THR A 49 4.81 18.55 -15.33
N ARG A 50 4.04 18.11 -14.35
CA ARG A 50 4.29 16.93 -13.52
C ARG A 50 3.20 15.87 -13.65
N SER A 51 2.04 16.23 -14.17
CA SER A 51 0.87 15.37 -14.33
C SER A 51 0.82 14.83 -15.76
N THR A 52 0.75 13.52 -15.93
CA THR A 52 0.64 12.85 -17.21
C THR A 52 -0.47 11.81 -17.19
N ASP A 53 -1.06 11.52 -18.35
CA ASP A 53 -2.06 10.47 -18.49
C ASP A 53 -1.50 9.11 -18.07
N GLU A 54 -0.23 8.85 -18.37
CA GLU A 54 0.44 7.62 -17.94
C GLU A 54 0.47 7.48 -16.42
N ASN A 55 0.82 8.55 -15.69
CA ASN A 55 0.82 8.56 -14.24
C ASN A 55 -0.60 8.37 -13.67
N THR A 56 -1.62 8.92 -14.33
CA THR A 56 -3.02 8.67 -13.96
C THR A 56 -3.37 7.20 -14.11
N GLN A 57 -2.99 6.57 -15.22
CA GLN A 57 -3.22 5.13 -15.44
C GLN A 57 -2.46 4.26 -14.43
N ILE A 58 -1.26 4.67 -14.00
CA ILE A 58 -0.52 3.98 -12.91
C ILE A 58 -1.35 3.99 -11.62
N ILE A 59 -1.89 5.15 -11.23
CA ILE A 59 -2.74 5.27 -10.04
C ILE A 59 -3.98 4.37 -10.15
N LEU A 60 -4.68 4.40 -11.28
CA LEU A 60 -5.88 3.58 -11.49
C LEU A 60 -5.58 2.08 -11.41
N ARG A 61 -4.46 1.62 -12.00
CA ARG A 61 -4.00 0.23 -11.88
C ARG A 61 -3.66 -0.14 -10.44
N ALA A 62 -3.00 0.75 -9.70
CA ALA A 62 -2.69 0.53 -8.29
C ALA A 62 -3.97 0.42 -7.43
N MET A 63 -4.95 1.30 -7.64
CA MET A 63 -6.25 1.25 -6.96
C MET A 63 -6.99 -0.06 -7.23
N ARG A 64 -7.00 -0.52 -8.49
CA ARG A 64 -7.62 -1.82 -8.85
C ARG A 64 -6.89 -3.00 -8.22
N TRP A 65 -5.56 -3.00 -8.24
CA TRP A 65 -4.81 -4.06 -7.59
C TRP A 65 -5.06 -4.10 -6.07
N LEU A 66 -5.18 -2.92 -5.42
CA LEU A 66 -5.58 -2.83 -4.02
C LEU A 66 -7.04 -3.26 -3.79
N GLY A 67 -7.84 -3.49 -4.85
CA GLY A 67 -9.27 -3.82 -4.75
C GLY A 67 -10.10 -2.69 -4.15
N LEU A 68 -9.69 -1.45 -4.37
CA LEU A 68 -10.40 -0.26 -3.91
C LEU A 68 -11.27 0.26 -5.06
N ASP A 69 -12.53 -0.14 -5.07
CA ASP A 69 -13.55 0.36 -5.97
C ASP A 69 -14.01 1.76 -5.55
N TRP A 70 -14.26 2.64 -6.52
CA TRP A 70 -14.79 3.99 -6.27
C TRP A 70 -16.17 4.16 -6.91
N ASP A 71 -17.03 4.91 -6.23
CA ASP A 71 -18.42 5.10 -6.63
C ASP A 71 -18.56 6.22 -7.66
N GLU A 72 -17.70 7.24 -7.58
CA GLU A 72 -17.61 8.35 -8.53
C GLU A 72 -16.15 8.65 -8.86
N GLY A 73 -15.87 9.01 -10.10
CA GLY A 73 -14.49 9.31 -10.52
C GLY A 73 -14.21 8.97 -11.98
N PRO A 74 -12.92 8.93 -12.37
CA PRO A 74 -12.51 8.48 -13.70
C PRO A 74 -13.09 7.10 -14.02
N GLU A 75 -13.50 6.90 -15.26
CA GLU A 75 -14.07 5.68 -15.84
C GLU A 75 -15.50 5.34 -15.38
N VAL A 76 -15.86 5.59 -14.10
CA VAL A 76 -17.22 5.32 -13.59
C VAL A 76 -18.15 6.52 -13.71
N GLY A 77 -17.61 7.75 -13.83
CA GLY A 77 -18.41 8.97 -13.91
C GLY A 77 -19.03 9.35 -12.57
N GLY A 78 -20.18 9.98 -12.61
CA GLY A 78 -20.96 10.46 -11.46
C GLY A 78 -21.55 11.84 -11.68
N ASP A 79 -22.35 12.33 -10.71
CA ASP A 79 -23.14 13.56 -10.85
C ASP A 79 -22.32 14.85 -10.76
N PHE A 80 -21.09 14.78 -10.26
CA PHE A 80 -20.24 15.95 -9.96
C PHE A 80 -19.01 16.07 -10.84
N GLY A 81 -18.97 15.31 -11.94
CA GLY A 81 -17.87 15.36 -12.92
C GLY A 81 -17.68 16.73 -13.58
N PRO A 82 -16.57 16.89 -14.31
CA PRO A 82 -15.45 15.95 -14.47
C PRO A 82 -14.64 15.76 -13.19
N TYR A 83 -13.84 14.66 -13.11
CA TYR A 83 -13.08 14.28 -11.91
C TYR A 83 -11.55 14.47 -12.07
N ALA A 84 -11.11 15.19 -13.09
CA ALA A 84 -9.75 15.69 -13.25
C ALA A 84 -9.75 17.21 -13.12
N GLN A 85 -8.83 17.79 -12.34
CA GLN A 85 -8.84 19.24 -12.07
C GLN A 85 -8.55 20.09 -13.32
N THR A 86 -7.75 19.59 -14.24
CA THR A 86 -7.50 20.26 -15.54
C THR A 86 -8.77 20.48 -16.35
N GLU A 87 -9.76 19.60 -16.23
CA GLU A 87 -11.04 19.70 -16.94
C GLU A 87 -12.05 20.63 -16.23
N ARG A 88 -11.72 21.12 -15.03
CA ARG A 88 -12.60 21.94 -14.17
C ARG A 88 -12.23 23.42 -14.13
N LEU A 89 -11.30 23.86 -14.97
CA LEU A 89 -10.76 25.23 -14.93
C LEU A 89 -11.84 26.32 -14.98
N ASP A 90 -12.90 26.11 -15.76
CA ASP A 90 -14.00 27.10 -15.87
C ASP A 90 -14.85 27.17 -14.58
N LEU A 91 -14.98 26.06 -13.84
CA LEU A 91 -15.63 26.07 -12.54
C LEU A 91 -14.83 26.88 -11.51
N TYR A 92 -13.50 26.76 -11.55
CA TYR A 92 -12.64 27.56 -10.66
C TYR A 92 -12.69 29.05 -11.01
N LYS A 93 -12.71 29.42 -12.31
CA LYS A 93 -12.86 30.81 -12.76
C LYS A 93 -14.19 31.39 -12.27
N GLN A 94 -15.28 30.64 -12.42
CA GLN A 94 -16.60 31.07 -11.97
C GLN A 94 -16.63 31.28 -10.44
N ALA A 95 -16.07 30.35 -9.66
CA ALA A 95 -15.98 30.48 -8.21
C ALA A 95 -15.10 31.69 -7.80
N ALA A 96 -13.98 31.91 -8.46
CA ALA A 96 -13.09 33.05 -8.22
C ALA A 96 -13.77 34.39 -8.56
N GLN A 97 -14.46 34.45 -9.70
CA GLN A 97 -15.22 35.63 -10.11
C GLN A 97 -16.35 35.95 -9.12
N LYS A 98 -17.09 34.95 -8.67
CA LYS A 98 -18.12 35.12 -7.63
C LYS A 98 -17.55 35.75 -6.36
N LEU A 99 -16.39 35.25 -5.87
CA LEU A 99 -15.75 35.81 -4.69
C LEU A 99 -15.32 37.27 -4.89
N TRP A 100 -14.85 37.62 -6.08
CA TRP A 100 -14.53 39.02 -6.41
C TRP A 100 -15.76 39.89 -6.43
N ASP A 101 -16.83 39.49 -7.12
CA ASP A 101 -18.08 40.24 -7.24
C ASP A 101 -18.76 40.45 -5.87
N GLU A 102 -18.60 39.49 -4.96
CA GLU A 102 -19.08 39.58 -3.56
C GLU A 102 -18.12 40.37 -2.63
N GLY A 103 -17.00 40.89 -3.15
CA GLY A 103 -16.00 41.63 -2.36
C GLY A 103 -15.20 40.76 -1.37
N LYS A 104 -15.26 39.44 -1.51
CA LYS A 104 -14.52 38.45 -0.70
C LYS A 104 -13.16 38.10 -1.29
N ALA A 105 -12.87 38.56 -2.49
CA ALA A 105 -11.57 38.49 -3.13
C ALA A 105 -11.30 39.80 -3.88
N TYR A 106 -10.04 40.06 -4.23
CA TYR A 106 -9.63 41.26 -4.94
C TYR A 106 -8.41 41.01 -5.82
N PRO A 107 -8.28 41.74 -6.94
CA PRO A 107 -7.10 41.66 -7.80
C PRO A 107 -5.90 42.37 -7.14
N CYS A 108 -4.76 41.70 -7.21
CA CYS A 108 -3.49 42.22 -6.70
C CYS A 108 -2.49 42.34 -7.85
N PHE A 109 -2.00 43.54 -8.08
CA PHE A 109 -1.08 43.91 -9.16
C PHE A 109 0.39 44.04 -8.68
N CYS A 110 0.69 43.62 -7.44
CA CYS A 110 2.06 43.69 -6.93
C CYS A 110 2.98 42.77 -7.73
N THR A 111 4.10 43.31 -8.17
CA THR A 111 5.16 42.53 -8.81
C THR A 111 5.92 41.70 -7.80
N LYS A 112 6.63 40.67 -8.27
CA LYS A 112 7.47 39.82 -7.41
C LYS A 112 8.52 40.67 -6.65
N GLU A 113 9.13 41.65 -7.33
CA GLU A 113 10.13 42.52 -6.77
C GLU A 113 9.56 43.37 -5.61
N GLN A 114 8.32 43.87 -5.77
CA GLN A 114 7.63 44.63 -4.70
C GLN A 114 7.34 43.74 -3.50
N LEU A 115 6.85 42.50 -3.73
CA LEU A 115 6.54 41.55 -2.67
C LEU A 115 7.82 41.11 -1.92
N ASP A 116 8.92 40.89 -2.64
CA ASP A 116 10.20 40.51 -2.05
C ASP A 116 10.81 41.69 -1.25
N ALA A 117 10.68 42.95 -1.72
CA ALA A 117 11.09 44.16 -1.02
C ALA A 117 10.29 44.33 0.29
N ASP A 118 8.96 44.14 0.25
CA ASP A 118 8.08 44.22 1.43
C ASP A 118 8.46 43.16 2.47
N ARG A 119 8.69 41.92 2.03
CA ARG A 119 9.11 40.84 2.93
C ARG A 119 10.44 41.14 3.59
N LYS A 120 11.43 41.62 2.81
CA LYS A 120 12.75 42.01 3.34
C LYS A 120 12.62 43.13 4.35
N ALA A 121 11.85 44.17 4.04
CA ALA A 121 11.61 45.29 4.96
C ALA A 121 10.92 44.86 6.26
N ALA A 122 9.96 43.93 6.19
CA ALA A 122 9.30 43.34 7.37
C ALA A 122 10.28 42.51 8.22
N GLN A 123 11.17 41.75 7.58
CA GLN A 123 12.22 40.98 8.27
C GLN A 123 13.22 41.91 8.98
N GLU A 124 13.68 42.98 8.32
CA GLU A 124 14.59 43.97 8.90
C GLU A 124 13.98 44.68 10.12
N ARG A 125 12.68 44.97 10.09
CA ARG A 125 11.92 45.53 11.22
C ARG A 125 11.59 44.49 12.31
N LYS A 126 11.88 43.22 12.06
CA LYS A 126 11.45 42.10 12.93
C LYS A 126 9.92 42.07 13.15
N ASP A 127 9.18 42.39 12.10
CA ASP A 127 7.72 42.38 12.15
C ASP A 127 7.20 40.97 12.49
N PRO A 128 6.28 40.82 13.41
CA PRO A 128 5.66 39.52 13.70
C PRO A 128 4.98 38.91 12.48
N PHE A 129 4.43 39.75 11.61
CA PHE A 129 3.77 39.33 10.37
C PHE A 129 4.67 39.65 9.16
N GLN A 130 5.08 38.58 8.44
CA GLN A 130 5.95 38.67 7.28
C GLN A 130 5.24 38.27 5.98
N GLY A 131 3.91 38.14 6.03
CA GLY A 131 3.04 37.82 4.89
C GLY A 131 2.80 39.01 3.98
N TYR A 132 1.84 38.87 3.09
CA TYR A 132 1.46 39.94 2.15
C TYR A 132 0.89 41.17 2.88
N GLN A 133 1.45 42.35 2.60
CA GLN A 133 1.15 43.62 3.29
C GLN A 133 -0.16 44.31 2.83
N ARG A 134 -1.04 43.59 2.16
CA ARG A 134 -2.41 43.99 1.75
C ARG A 134 -2.45 45.28 0.89
N ARG A 135 -1.41 45.58 0.11
CA ARG A 135 -1.29 46.83 -0.68
C ARG A 135 -2.47 47.09 -1.65
N CYS A 136 -3.03 46.04 -2.24
CA CYS A 136 -4.12 46.17 -3.21
C CYS A 136 -5.49 45.90 -2.61
N ARG A 137 -5.57 45.63 -1.29
CA ARG A 137 -6.80 45.18 -0.62
C ARG A 137 -7.97 46.16 -0.76
N ASP A 138 -7.65 47.47 -0.68
CA ASP A 138 -8.62 48.56 -0.69
C ASP A 138 -8.55 49.39 -1.96
N LEU A 139 -8.01 48.80 -3.05
CA LEU A 139 -8.00 49.43 -4.35
C LEU A 139 -9.47 49.57 -4.83
N ASP A 140 -9.77 50.75 -5.40
CA ASP A 140 -11.08 51.02 -5.95
C ASP A 140 -11.45 50.00 -7.04
N PRO A 141 -12.64 49.35 -6.97
CA PRO A 141 -13.03 48.32 -7.90
C PRO A 141 -13.03 48.77 -9.37
N ASP A 142 -13.36 50.03 -9.65
CA ASP A 142 -13.35 50.55 -11.01
C ASP A 142 -11.92 50.81 -11.49
N GLU A 143 -11.02 51.20 -10.61
CA GLU A 143 -9.60 51.27 -10.94
C GLU A 143 -9.03 49.87 -11.20
N ALA A 144 -9.38 48.91 -10.40
CA ALA A 144 -8.96 47.51 -10.61
C ALA A 144 -9.42 46.99 -11.98
N ARG A 145 -10.68 47.24 -12.35
CA ARG A 145 -11.23 46.86 -13.68
C ARG A 145 -10.50 47.55 -14.81
N ARG A 146 -10.23 48.87 -14.73
CA ARG A 146 -9.47 49.61 -15.72
C ARG A 146 -8.08 49.06 -15.96
N ARG A 147 -7.38 48.66 -14.88
CA ARG A 147 -6.05 48.07 -14.98
C ARG A 147 -6.07 46.69 -15.64
N ILE A 148 -7.08 45.88 -15.33
CA ILE A 148 -7.29 44.58 -15.99
C ILE A 148 -7.61 44.78 -17.48
N GLU A 149 -8.50 45.68 -17.82
CA GLU A 149 -8.85 46.02 -19.21
C GLU A 149 -7.65 46.56 -20.00
N ALA A 150 -6.74 47.26 -19.33
CA ALA A 150 -5.48 47.69 -19.90
C ALA A 150 -4.44 46.55 -20.07
N GLY A 151 -4.76 45.33 -19.68
CA GLY A 151 -3.91 44.14 -19.83
C GLY A 151 -2.83 44.01 -18.74
N GLU A 152 -2.96 44.69 -17.60
CA GLU A 152 -2.01 44.57 -16.52
C GLU A 152 -2.14 43.19 -15.85
N SER A 153 -1.00 42.55 -15.62
CA SER A 153 -0.96 41.22 -14.98
C SER A 153 -1.37 41.31 -13.51
N TYR A 154 -2.24 40.43 -13.08
CA TYR A 154 -2.71 40.37 -11.70
C TYR A 154 -2.88 38.94 -11.19
N VAL A 155 -2.94 38.77 -9.88
CA VAL A 155 -3.40 37.56 -9.21
C VAL A 155 -4.66 37.90 -8.43
N LEU A 156 -5.53 36.92 -8.18
CA LEU A 156 -6.66 37.11 -7.29
C LEU A 156 -6.30 36.62 -5.88
N ARG A 157 -6.52 37.48 -4.88
CA ARG A 157 -6.31 37.15 -3.48
C ARG A 157 -7.62 37.10 -2.74
N ILE A 158 -7.76 36.14 -1.82
CA ILE A 158 -8.87 36.13 -0.87
C ILE A 158 -8.74 37.30 0.10
N LYS A 159 -9.86 37.84 0.53
CA LYS A 159 -9.93 38.94 1.51
C LYS A 159 -10.23 38.33 2.88
N VAL A 160 -9.18 38.01 3.65
CA VAL A 160 -9.34 37.49 5.02
C VAL A 160 -9.94 38.58 5.91
N PRO A 161 -11.06 38.35 6.62
CA PRO A 161 -11.67 39.35 7.49
C PRO A 161 -10.67 39.80 8.60
N GLU A 162 -10.59 41.09 8.87
CA GLU A 162 -9.64 41.64 9.84
C GLU A 162 -10.00 41.34 11.30
N ASP A 163 -11.28 41.18 11.55
CA ASP A 163 -11.88 40.82 12.83
C ASP A 163 -12.01 39.32 13.03
N ARG A 164 -11.47 38.52 12.08
CA ARG A 164 -11.47 37.06 12.17
C ARG A 164 -10.65 36.62 13.38
N GLY A 165 -11.29 35.95 14.32
CA GLY A 165 -10.62 35.26 15.42
C GLY A 165 -9.83 34.04 14.96
N ASP A 166 -9.19 33.35 15.90
CA ASP A 166 -8.45 32.12 15.62
C ASP A 166 -9.27 31.10 14.84
N VAL A 167 -8.60 30.36 13.97
CA VAL A 167 -9.20 29.26 13.21
C VAL A 167 -9.10 28.00 14.03
N VAL A 168 -10.22 27.59 14.61
CA VAL A 168 -10.33 26.35 15.37
C VAL A 168 -10.82 25.24 14.46
N ILE A 169 -10.06 24.16 14.39
CA ILE A 169 -10.39 22.95 13.61
C ILE A 169 -10.61 21.81 14.59
N HIS A 170 -11.77 21.19 14.53
CA HIS A 170 -12.05 19.96 15.27
C HIS A 170 -11.66 18.77 14.38
N ASP A 171 -10.39 18.36 14.51
CA ASP A 171 -9.88 17.24 13.74
C ASP A 171 -10.24 15.90 14.40
N ALA A 172 -10.77 14.97 13.60
CA ALA A 172 -11.25 13.68 14.13
C ALA A 172 -10.13 12.80 14.71
N VAL A 173 -8.85 13.07 14.37
CA VAL A 173 -7.68 12.33 14.85
C VAL A 173 -6.91 13.13 15.91
N HIS A 174 -6.61 14.40 15.61
CA HIS A 174 -5.78 15.25 16.49
C HIS A 174 -6.58 15.95 17.59
N GLY A 175 -7.92 15.98 17.47
CA GLY A 175 -8.78 16.76 18.36
C GLY A 175 -8.82 18.25 17.95
N GLU A 176 -8.88 19.14 18.92
CA GLU A 176 -8.93 20.58 18.67
C GLU A 176 -7.54 21.11 18.30
N VAL A 177 -7.44 21.71 17.11
CA VAL A 177 -6.23 22.38 16.63
C VAL A 177 -6.55 23.83 16.32
N THR A 178 -5.85 24.76 16.97
CA THR A 178 -6.06 26.20 16.84
C THR A 178 -4.93 26.85 16.06
N PHE A 179 -5.26 27.70 15.10
CA PHE A 179 -4.33 28.53 14.32
C PHE A 179 -4.63 29.99 14.57
N ASP A 180 -3.59 30.77 14.90
CA ASP A 180 -3.71 32.23 15.08
C ASP A 180 -4.07 32.88 13.72
N ALA A 181 -5.20 33.57 13.67
CA ALA A 181 -5.63 34.27 12.45
C ALA A 181 -4.65 35.35 11.98
N LYS A 182 -3.80 35.87 12.88
CA LYS A 182 -2.75 36.85 12.53
C LYS A 182 -1.66 36.28 11.63
N GLU A 183 -1.53 34.93 11.60
CA GLU A 183 -0.59 34.26 10.70
C GLU A 183 -1.17 34.07 9.29
N LEU A 184 -2.47 34.34 9.10
CA LEU A 184 -3.13 34.19 7.80
C LEU A 184 -3.11 35.52 7.04
N ASP A 185 -2.40 35.53 5.92
CA ASP A 185 -2.40 36.64 4.97
C ASP A 185 -3.55 36.52 3.94
N ASP A 186 -3.76 37.60 3.19
CA ASP A 186 -4.63 37.55 2.00
C ASP A 186 -3.90 36.74 0.90
N PHE A 187 -4.00 35.41 0.97
CA PHE A 187 -3.25 34.52 0.09
C PHE A 187 -3.85 34.45 -1.31
N VAL A 188 -3.00 34.14 -2.29
CA VAL A 188 -3.42 33.98 -3.70
C VAL A 188 -4.32 32.75 -3.85
N ILE A 189 -5.48 32.96 -4.46
CA ILE A 189 -6.42 31.87 -4.82
C ILE A 189 -6.37 31.56 -6.33
N PHE A 190 -6.03 32.58 -7.17
CA PHE A 190 -5.92 32.42 -8.62
C PHE A 190 -4.67 33.14 -9.14
N ARG A 191 -3.89 32.46 -9.97
CA ARG A 191 -2.60 32.95 -10.47
C ARG A 191 -2.80 33.82 -11.72
N SER A 192 -1.75 34.60 -12.06
CA SER A 192 -1.74 35.44 -13.26
C SER A 192 -1.73 34.67 -14.57
N ASP A 193 -1.35 33.41 -14.57
CA ASP A 193 -1.43 32.51 -15.71
C ASP A 193 -2.85 31.93 -15.95
N GLY A 194 -3.81 32.32 -15.12
CA GLY A 194 -5.19 31.85 -15.22
C GLY A 194 -5.45 30.47 -14.58
N THR A 195 -4.55 30.04 -13.68
CA THR A 195 -4.72 28.76 -12.96
C THR A 195 -5.04 28.97 -11.47
N PRO A 196 -5.85 28.11 -10.84
CA PRO A 196 -6.13 28.19 -9.40
C PRO A 196 -4.91 27.73 -8.60
N THR A 197 -4.84 28.17 -7.34
CA THR A 197 -3.90 27.57 -6.38
C THR A 197 -4.47 26.26 -5.83
N TYR A 198 -3.61 25.37 -5.33
CA TYR A 198 -3.99 24.10 -4.71
C TYR A 198 -5.11 24.26 -3.67
N ASN A 199 -4.91 25.18 -2.70
CA ASN A 199 -5.89 25.37 -1.63
C ASN A 199 -7.27 25.81 -2.14
N PHE A 200 -7.30 26.59 -3.21
CA PHE A 200 -8.55 27.05 -3.80
C PHE A 200 -9.24 25.95 -4.63
N ALA A 201 -8.50 25.31 -5.55
CA ALA A 201 -9.04 24.24 -6.40
C ALA A 201 -9.63 23.09 -5.55
N THR A 202 -8.85 22.60 -4.58
CA THR A 202 -9.28 21.52 -3.70
C THR A 202 -10.58 21.85 -2.96
N VAL A 203 -10.73 23.08 -2.43
CA VAL A 203 -11.94 23.46 -1.70
C VAL A 203 -13.14 23.64 -2.64
N VAL A 204 -12.95 24.24 -3.82
CA VAL A 204 -14.04 24.35 -4.82
C VAL A 204 -14.55 22.97 -5.20
N ASP A 205 -13.65 22.03 -5.46
CA ASP A 205 -14.01 20.66 -5.80
C ASP A 205 -14.72 19.95 -4.64
N ASP A 206 -14.14 19.98 -3.44
CA ASP A 206 -14.72 19.34 -2.27
C ASP A 206 -16.12 19.90 -1.95
N ALA A 207 -16.31 21.23 -2.08
CA ALA A 207 -17.62 21.87 -1.88
C ALA A 207 -18.63 21.44 -2.95
N MET A 208 -18.23 21.46 -4.25
CA MET A 208 -19.10 21.05 -5.35
C MET A 208 -19.45 19.57 -5.33
N MET A 209 -18.50 18.71 -4.95
CA MET A 209 -18.69 17.26 -4.80
C MET A 209 -19.35 16.88 -3.48
N LYS A 210 -19.72 17.89 -2.65
CA LYS A 210 -20.39 17.72 -1.36
C LYS A 210 -19.61 16.79 -0.40
N ILE A 211 -18.29 16.94 -0.36
CA ILE A 211 -17.44 16.17 0.54
C ILE A 211 -17.77 16.51 1.99
N THR A 212 -18.04 15.49 2.78
CA THR A 212 -18.40 15.64 4.20
C THR A 212 -17.22 15.40 5.13
N HIS A 213 -16.27 14.56 4.71
CA HIS A 213 -15.07 14.23 5.49
C HIS A 213 -13.83 14.29 4.58
N VAL A 214 -12.79 14.95 5.06
CA VAL A 214 -11.48 15.08 4.41
C VAL A 214 -10.45 14.29 5.19
N ILE A 215 -10.24 13.04 4.80
CA ILE A 215 -9.24 12.13 5.39
C ILE A 215 -7.98 12.23 4.53
N ARG A 216 -6.84 12.68 5.10
CA ARG A 216 -5.57 12.91 4.37
C ARG A 216 -4.35 12.91 5.29
N GLY A 217 -3.15 12.92 4.72
CA GLY A 217 -1.90 13.01 5.50
C GLY A 217 -1.80 14.30 6.32
N ASP A 218 -1.16 14.23 7.47
CA ASP A 218 -0.93 15.35 8.40
C ASP A 218 0.03 16.41 7.85
N ASP A 219 0.79 16.11 6.80
CA ASP A 219 1.57 17.10 6.03
C ASP A 219 0.69 18.18 5.37
N HIS A 220 -0.62 17.94 5.26
CA HIS A 220 -1.60 18.92 4.81
C HIS A 220 -2.26 19.73 5.95
N LEU A 221 -1.98 19.45 7.21
CA LEU A 221 -2.61 20.13 8.35
C LEU A 221 -2.41 21.65 8.31
N SER A 222 -1.21 22.12 7.93
CA SER A 222 -0.90 23.55 7.77
C SER A 222 -1.65 24.25 6.63
N ASN A 223 -2.24 23.51 5.69
CA ASN A 223 -3.09 24.07 4.64
C ASN A 223 -4.52 24.32 5.11
N THR A 224 -4.96 23.57 6.12
CA THR A 224 -6.35 23.54 6.57
C THR A 224 -6.91 24.90 6.95
N PRO A 225 -6.22 25.78 7.69
CA PRO A 225 -6.77 27.09 8.02
C PRO A 225 -7.06 27.96 6.78
N ARG A 226 -6.19 27.90 5.75
CA ARG A 226 -6.45 28.60 4.48
C ARG A 226 -7.65 28.01 3.74
N GLN A 227 -7.79 26.69 3.76
CA GLN A 227 -8.94 26.01 3.14
C GLN A 227 -10.24 26.35 3.85
N VAL A 228 -10.26 26.40 5.18
CA VAL A 228 -11.42 26.84 5.95
C VAL A 228 -11.84 28.26 5.53
N MET A 229 -10.87 29.20 5.35
CA MET A 229 -11.17 30.54 4.84
C MET A 229 -11.86 30.51 3.48
N VAL A 230 -11.45 29.62 2.59
CA VAL A 230 -12.08 29.49 1.26
C VAL A 230 -13.50 28.91 1.38
N TYR A 231 -13.73 27.88 2.23
CA TYR A 231 -15.08 27.36 2.49
C TYR A 231 -16.01 28.44 3.00
N GLU A 232 -15.57 29.22 4.01
CA GLU A 232 -16.35 30.32 4.59
C GLU A 232 -16.65 31.41 3.54
N ALA A 233 -15.66 31.78 2.72
CA ALA A 233 -15.85 32.76 1.67
C ALA A 233 -16.85 32.31 0.60
N LEU A 234 -16.82 31.02 0.23
CA LEU A 234 -17.76 30.43 -0.72
C LEU A 234 -19.17 30.25 -0.13
N GLY A 235 -19.31 30.33 1.20
CA GLY A 235 -20.56 30.01 1.92
C GLY A 235 -20.86 28.50 1.89
N ALA A 236 -19.82 27.67 1.75
CA ALA A 236 -19.96 26.22 1.73
C ALA A 236 -19.73 25.63 3.14
N PRO A 237 -20.37 24.51 3.49
CA PRO A 237 -20.14 23.83 4.75
C PRO A 237 -18.68 23.34 4.83
N VAL A 238 -18.04 23.58 5.98
CA VAL A 238 -16.69 23.06 6.25
C VAL A 238 -16.80 21.57 6.58
N PRO A 239 -16.07 20.68 5.89
CA PRO A 239 -16.11 19.25 6.16
C PRO A 239 -15.43 18.91 7.49
N THR A 240 -15.71 17.72 8.03
CA THR A 240 -14.91 17.16 9.11
C THR A 240 -13.53 16.77 8.58
N PHE A 241 -12.45 17.27 9.19
CA PHE A 241 -11.09 16.90 8.86
C PHE A 241 -10.61 15.72 9.71
N ALA A 242 -9.82 14.85 9.10
CA ALA A 242 -9.10 13.77 9.78
C ALA A 242 -7.67 13.69 9.18
N HIS A 243 -6.71 14.24 9.91
CA HIS A 243 -5.31 14.21 9.48
C HIS A 243 -4.62 12.98 10.06
N ILE A 244 -4.17 12.08 9.17
CA ILE A 244 -3.51 10.83 9.53
C ILE A 244 -2.00 11.02 9.59
N SER A 245 -1.37 10.54 10.66
CA SER A 245 0.06 10.67 10.92
C SER A 245 0.91 10.07 9.80
N MET A 246 2.15 10.53 9.66
CA MET A 246 3.09 10.00 8.67
C MET A 246 3.50 8.55 8.94
N ILE A 247 3.88 7.83 7.90
CA ILE A 247 4.57 6.54 8.00
C ILE A 247 6.07 6.81 8.08
N LEU A 248 6.73 6.23 9.09
CA LEU A 248 8.16 6.35 9.33
C LEU A 248 8.90 5.09 8.89
N GLY A 249 10.16 5.23 8.50
CA GLY A 249 11.08 4.11 8.38
C GLY A 249 11.63 3.68 9.75
N ALA A 250 12.43 2.62 9.76
CA ALA A 250 13.06 2.09 10.98
C ALA A 250 14.00 3.10 11.67
N ASP A 251 14.47 4.12 10.95
CA ASP A 251 15.30 5.22 11.47
C ASP A 251 14.49 6.36 12.10
N GLY A 252 13.15 6.22 12.20
CA GLY A 252 12.25 7.23 12.73
C GLY A 252 12.02 8.44 11.81
N LYS A 253 12.53 8.43 10.58
CA LYS A 253 12.30 9.49 9.59
C LYS A 253 11.20 9.11 8.61
N LYS A 254 10.62 10.12 7.94
CA LYS A 254 9.59 9.88 6.91
C LYS A 254 10.05 8.79 5.94
N LEU A 255 9.19 7.81 5.70
CA LEU A 255 9.47 6.71 4.78
C LEU A 255 9.81 7.24 3.38
N SER A 256 10.86 6.68 2.79
CA SER A 256 11.39 7.12 1.49
C SER A 256 12.14 5.97 0.80
N LYS A 257 12.46 6.11 -0.48
CA LYS A 257 13.16 5.10 -1.30
C LYS A 257 14.44 4.49 -0.67
N ARG A 258 15.12 5.21 0.22
CA ARG A 258 16.30 4.68 0.95
C ARG A 258 15.94 3.56 1.95
N HIS A 259 14.66 3.40 2.29
CA HIS A 259 14.17 2.38 3.21
C HIS A 259 13.67 1.12 2.48
N GLY A 260 13.79 1.06 1.15
CA GLY A 260 13.32 -0.03 0.29
C GLY A 260 12.18 0.39 -0.64
N ALA A 261 11.35 -0.56 -1.03
CA ALA A 261 10.18 -0.33 -1.86
C ALA A 261 9.22 0.68 -1.19
N THR A 262 8.67 1.59 -1.98
CA THR A 262 7.80 2.66 -1.48
C THR A 262 6.52 2.86 -2.30
N SER A 263 6.39 2.19 -3.44
CA SER A 263 5.22 2.25 -4.30
C SER A 263 4.42 0.95 -4.26
N VAL A 264 3.14 1.05 -4.52
CA VAL A 264 2.21 -0.09 -4.57
C VAL A 264 2.66 -1.12 -5.60
N GLU A 265 3.10 -0.66 -6.79
CA GLU A 265 3.54 -1.54 -7.87
C GLU A 265 4.77 -2.36 -7.47
N GLU A 266 5.71 -1.79 -6.72
CA GLU A 266 6.90 -2.51 -6.26
C GLU A 266 6.53 -3.69 -5.35
N TYR A 267 5.51 -3.57 -4.52
CA TYR A 267 5.01 -4.66 -3.67
C TYR A 267 4.21 -5.68 -4.47
N ARG A 268 3.37 -5.23 -5.41
CA ARG A 268 2.70 -6.14 -6.34
C ARG A 268 3.71 -6.98 -7.12
N ASP A 269 4.70 -6.34 -7.71
CA ASP A 269 5.71 -6.98 -8.55
C ASP A 269 6.65 -7.88 -7.72
N ALA A 270 6.77 -7.64 -6.41
CA ALA A 270 7.44 -8.53 -5.47
C ALA A 270 6.57 -9.73 -5.05
N GLY A 271 5.31 -9.82 -5.50
CA GLY A 271 4.43 -10.95 -5.25
C GLY A 271 3.61 -10.89 -3.96
N TYR A 272 3.48 -9.73 -3.30
CA TYR A 272 2.59 -9.61 -2.15
C TYR A 272 1.13 -9.73 -2.56
N LEU A 273 0.33 -10.42 -1.75
CA LEU A 273 -1.10 -10.51 -1.93
C LEU A 273 -1.76 -9.16 -1.63
N SER A 274 -2.70 -8.74 -2.49
CA SER A 274 -3.43 -7.48 -2.33
C SER A 274 -4.11 -7.37 -0.96
N ASP A 275 -4.82 -8.41 -0.50
CA ASP A 275 -5.52 -8.40 0.78
C ASP A 275 -4.57 -8.30 1.97
N ALA A 276 -3.44 -9.00 1.92
CA ALA A 276 -2.40 -8.91 2.94
C ALA A 276 -1.79 -7.49 3.01
N PHE A 277 -1.53 -6.89 1.86
CA PHE A 277 -0.96 -5.55 1.76
C PHE A 277 -1.95 -4.48 2.24
N VAL A 278 -3.22 -4.57 1.85
CA VAL A 278 -4.29 -3.68 2.34
C VAL A 278 -4.46 -3.79 3.85
N ASN A 279 -4.52 -5.01 4.39
CA ASN A 279 -4.59 -5.25 5.84
C ASN A 279 -3.39 -4.61 6.54
N TYR A 280 -2.17 -4.87 6.06
CA TYR A 280 -0.97 -4.33 6.69
C TYR A 280 -0.95 -2.80 6.67
N LEU A 281 -1.30 -2.16 5.54
CA LEU A 281 -1.38 -0.71 5.45
C LEU A 281 -2.48 -0.13 6.35
N ALA A 282 -3.60 -0.84 6.52
CA ALA A 282 -4.64 -0.43 7.46
C ALA A 282 -4.14 -0.39 8.91
N LEU A 283 -3.31 -1.35 9.31
CA LEU A 283 -2.71 -1.39 10.65
C LEU A 283 -1.67 -0.29 10.92
N LEU A 284 -1.20 0.42 9.88
CA LEU A 284 -0.26 1.52 10.06
C LEU A 284 -0.99 2.79 10.55
N GLY A 285 -1.39 2.79 11.78
CA GLY A 285 -2.05 3.91 12.45
C GLY A 285 -3.54 3.70 12.75
N TRP A 286 -4.11 2.54 12.47
CA TRP A 286 -5.45 2.14 12.86
C TRP A 286 -5.46 0.74 13.44
N SER A 287 -6.38 0.43 14.33
CA SER A 287 -6.57 -0.92 14.86
C SER A 287 -8.05 -1.23 15.08
N LEU A 288 -8.42 -2.50 14.88
CA LEU A 288 -9.79 -2.96 15.11
C LEU A 288 -10.16 -2.98 16.60
N ASP A 289 -9.27 -3.51 17.44
CA ASP A 289 -9.51 -3.74 18.87
C ASP A 289 -8.21 -3.67 19.72
N GLY A 290 -7.07 -3.40 19.08
CA GLY A 290 -5.74 -3.37 19.72
C GLY A 290 -4.97 -4.70 19.71
N GLU A 291 -5.61 -5.81 19.39
CA GLU A 291 -5.04 -7.15 19.41
C GLU A 291 -5.08 -7.85 18.04
N THR A 292 -6.22 -7.74 17.33
CA THR A 292 -6.42 -8.40 16.04
C THR A 292 -5.51 -7.81 14.96
N THR A 293 -4.71 -8.69 14.34
CA THR A 293 -3.75 -8.29 13.30
C THR A 293 -4.22 -8.72 11.90
N ILE A 294 -4.84 -9.90 11.77
CA ILE A 294 -5.37 -10.35 10.49
C ILE A 294 -6.84 -9.91 10.39
N ILE A 295 -7.08 -8.95 9.52
CA ILE A 295 -8.36 -8.26 9.37
C ILE A 295 -8.84 -8.43 7.94
N PRO A 296 -9.76 -9.36 7.65
CA PRO A 296 -10.33 -9.53 6.33
C PRO A 296 -10.94 -8.23 5.78
N ARG A 297 -10.95 -8.09 4.48
CA ARG A 297 -11.39 -6.86 3.79
C ARG A 297 -12.84 -6.47 4.14
N ASP A 298 -13.73 -7.41 4.25
CA ASP A 298 -15.13 -7.20 4.64
C ASP A 298 -15.26 -6.71 6.09
N VAL A 299 -14.42 -7.24 7.00
CA VAL A 299 -14.32 -6.74 8.38
C VAL A 299 -13.80 -5.32 8.41
N LEU A 300 -12.72 -5.02 7.65
CA LEU A 300 -12.20 -3.66 7.52
C LEU A 300 -13.28 -2.71 6.98
N ALA A 301 -13.96 -3.08 5.89
CA ALA A 301 -15.02 -2.30 5.26
C ALA A 301 -16.25 -2.08 6.16
N SER A 302 -16.51 -2.96 7.13
CA SER A 302 -17.67 -2.85 8.03
C SER A 302 -17.37 -2.24 9.40
N LYS A 303 -16.10 -2.22 9.83
CA LYS A 303 -15.70 -1.85 11.20
C LYS A 303 -14.76 -0.64 11.27
N PHE A 304 -14.32 -0.12 10.14
CA PHE A 304 -13.42 1.04 10.13
C PHE A 304 -14.10 2.27 10.73
N SER A 305 -13.38 2.99 11.60
CA SER A 305 -13.86 4.23 12.20
C SER A 305 -12.71 5.21 12.44
N LEU A 306 -12.99 6.52 12.43
CA LEU A 306 -11.96 7.56 12.59
C LEU A 306 -11.45 7.66 14.03
N ASP A 307 -12.29 7.38 15.02
CA ASP A 307 -11.96 7.42 16.44
C ASP A 307 -10.90 6.41 16.86
N ARG A 308 -10.62 5.38 16.02
CA ARG A 308 -9.59 4.38 16.23
C ARG A 308 -8.28 4.68 15.49
N ILE A 309 -8.19 5.82 14.83
CA ILE A 309 -6.95 6.25 14.18
C ILE A 309 -6.02 6.85 15.25
N SER A 310 -4.79 6.34 15.30
CA SER A 310 -3.74 6.87 16.17
C SER A 310 -3.18 8.18 15.63
N LYS A 311 -3.06 9.19 16.51
CA LYS A 311 -2.33 10.43 16.20
C LYS A 311 -0.80 10.27 16.16
N ASN A 312 -0.28 9.15 16.66
CA ASN A 312 1.14 8.88 16.64
C ASN A 312 1.56 8.27 15.30
N PRO A 313 2.73 8.64 14.75
CA PRO A 313 3.27 8.04 13.54
C PRO A 313 3.45 6.52 13.70
N ALA A 314 3.21 5.78 12.64
CA ALA A 314 3.45 4.34 12.57
C ALA A 314 4.77 4.05 11.86
N THR A 315 5.54 3.08 12.35
CA THR A 315 6.77 2.65 11.71
C THR A 315 6.48 1.49 10.76
N PHE A 316 6.98 1.58 9.53
CA PHE A 316 6.90 0.51 8.54
C PHE A 316 7.88 -0.61 8.92
N ASP A 317 7.36 -1.82 9.10
CA ASP A 317 8.13 -3.02 9.42
C ASP A 317 7.94 -4.07 8.29
N PRO A 318 8.95 -4.27 7.42
CA PRO A 318 8.89 -5.27 6.36
C PRO A 318 8.66 -6.68 6.88
N LYS A 319 9.26 -7.06 8.02
CA LYS A 319 9.08 -8.40 8.59
C LYS A 319 7.64 -8.67 9.02
N LYS A 320 6.96 -7.64 9.53
CA LYS A 320 5.55 -7.75 9.87
C LYS A 320 4.69 -7.87 8.62
N LEU A 321 5.02 -7.16 7.54
CA LEU A 321 4.35 -7.31 6.25
C LEU A 321 4.53 -8.72 5.69
N ASP A 322 5.77 -9.26 5.69
CA ASP A 322 6.06 -10.63 5.26
C ASP A 322 5.26 -11.66 6.07
N TRP A 323 5.16 -11.44 7.38
CA TRP A 323 4.38 -12.30 8.26
C TRP A 323 2.88 -12.22 7.94
N VAL A 324 2.32 -11.01 7.78
CA VAL A 324 0.92 -10.84 7.38
C VAL A 324 0.65 -11.54 6.06
N ASN A 325 1.55 -11.42 5.08
CA ASN A 325 1.39 -12.08 3.79
C ASN A 325 1.36 -13.61 3.93
N ALA A 326 2.27 -14.17 4.74
CA ALA A 326 2.31 -15.59 5.04
C ALA A 326 1.01 -16.09 5.73
N GLU A 327 0.44 -15.30 6.65
CA GLU A 327 -0.83 -15.64 7.32
C GLU A 327 -2.00 -15.68 6.32
N TYR A 328 -2.05 -14.76 5.35
CA TYR A 328 -3.06 -14.80 4.29
C TYR A 328 -2.91 -16.03 3.40
N ILE A 329 -1.67 -16.38 3.01
CA ILE A 329 -1.39 -17.61 2.25
C ILE A 329 -1.81 -18.86 3.05
N ASN A 330 -1.41 -18.94 4.32
CA ASN A 330 -1.74 -20.08 5.18
C ASN A 330 -3.25 -20.20 5.48
N GLY A 331 -3.98 -19.09 5.43
CA GLY A 331 -5.44 -19.06 5.60
C GLY A 331 -6.23 -19.58 4.41
N MET A 332 -5.61 -19.74 3.23
CA MET A 332 -6.25 -20.35 2.06
C MET A 332 -6.51 -21.83 2.26
N SER A 333 -7.53 -22.40 1.61
CA SER A 333 -7.63 -23.84 1.44
C SER A 333 -6.48 -24.36 0.58
N ASP A 334 -6.17 -25.66 0.64
CA ASP A 334 -5.08 -26.23 -0.20
C ASP A 334 -5.42 -26.10 -1.69
N ALA A 335 -6.66 -26.32 -2.06
CA ALA A 335 -7.14 -26.13 -3.43
C ALA A 335 -7.02 -24.65 -3.88
N GLN A 336 -7.42 -23.69 -3.04
CA GLN A 336 -7.29 -22.28 -3.37
C GLN A 336 -5.82 -21.87 -3.53
N PHE A 337 -4.94 -22.32 -2.62
CA PHE A 337 -3.51 -22.06 -2.73
C PHE A 337 -2.91 -22.71 -3.99
N ALA A 338 -3.35 -23.91 -4.35
CA ALA A 338 -2.93 -24.58 -5.58
C ALA A 338 -3.29 -23.75 -6.81
N ASP A 339 -4.58 -23.36 -6.92
CA ASP A 339 -5.11 -22.66 -8.10
C ASP A 339 -4.58 -21.23 -8.25
N GLU A 340 -4.52 -20.47 -7.15
CA GLU A 340 -4.22 -19.03 -7.20
C GLU A 340 -2.72 -18.73 -7.10
N ILE A 341 -1.92 -19.62 -6.51
CA ILE A 341 -0.50 -19.36 -6.22
C ILE A 341 0.40 -20.45 -6.78
N MET A 342 0.27 -21.70 -6.29
CA MET A 342 1.29 -22.72 -6.53
C MET A 342 1.38 -23.12 -8.01
N VAL A 343 0.27 -23.47 -8.64
CA VAL A 343 0.24 -23.90 -10.04
C VAL A 343 0.71 -22.79 -10.99
N PRO A 344 0.24 -21.53 -10.88
CA PRO A 344 0.78 -20.43 -11.68
C PRO A 344 2.30 -20.23 -11.54
N GLU A 345 2.83 -20.27 -10.34
CA GLU A 345 4.26 -20.10 -10.09
C GLU A 345 5.10 -21.27 -10.64
N LEU A 346 4.61 -22.52 -10.46
CA LEU A 346 5.27 -23.71 -11.01
C LEU A 346 5.27 -23.72 -12.53
N HIS A 347 4.19 -23.24 -13.15
CA HIS A 347 4.07 -23.12 -14.60
C HIS A 347 5.05 -22.04 -15.14
N GLU A 348 5.11 -20.87 -14.50
CA GLU A 348 6.06 -19.81 -14.87
C GLU A 348 7.51 -20.26 -14.73
N ALA A 349 7.80 -21.08 -13.72
CA ALA A 349 9.12 -21.68 -13.51
C ALA A 349 9.42 -22.85 -14.47
N GLY A 350 8.46 -23.29 -15.29
CA GLY A 350 8.63 -24.41 -16.23
C GLY A 350 8.75 -25.78 -15.55
N LEU A 351 8.25 -25.90 -14.29
CA LEU A 351 8.26 -27.19 -13.57
C LEU A 351 7.06 -28.06 -13.94
N ILE A 352 5.99 -27.46 -14.47
CA ILE A 352 4.80 -28.15 -15.00
C ILE A 352 4.41 -27.54 -16.34
N GLU A 353 4.01 -28.39 -17.30
CA GLU A 353 3.61 -27.95 -18.66
C GLU A 353 2.09 -27.81 -18.84
N GLY A 354 1.30 -27.96 -17.77
CA GLY A 354 -0.17 -27.80 -17.76
C GLY A 354 -0.84 -28.62 -16.65
N ASN A 355 -2.08 -28.29 -16.34
CA ASN A 355 -2.87 -28.91 -15.27
C ASN A 355 -3.21 -30.40 -15.49
N VAL A 356 -2.78 -31.01 -16.60
CA VAL A 356 -3.24 -32.33 -17.03
C VAL A 356 -2.27 -33.46 -16.71
N GLU A 357 -1.01 -33.13 -16.37
CA GLU A 357 0.05 -34.13 -16.17
C GLU A 357 -0.01 -34.79 -14.78
N TYR A 358 -0.53 -34.07 -13.80
CA TYR A 358 -0.68 -34.55 -12.43
C TYR A 358 -2.15 -34.52 -12.04
N GLY A 359 -2.68 -35.59 -11.46
CA GLY A 359 -4.07 -35.65 -11.01
C GLY A 359 -4.37 -34.65 -9.88
N GLU A 360 -5.63 -34.24 -9.70
CA GLU A 360 -6.06 -33.29 -8.67
C GLU A 360 -5.58 -33.71 -7.26
N ASP A 361 -5.72 -35.01 -6.91
CA ASP A 361 -5.26 -35.53 -5.60
C ASP A 361 -3.76 -35.30 -5.36
N TRP A 362 -2.93 -35.38 -6.43
CA TRP A 362 -1.50 -35.17 -6.32
C TRP A 362 -1.17 -33.69 -6.14
N ILE A 363 -1.86 -32.80 -6.85
CA ILE A 363 -1.71 -31.35 -6.72
C ILE A 363 -2.14 -30.89 -5.32
N ASP A 364 -3.26 -31.41 -4.81
CA ASP A 364 -3.73 -31.10 -3.44
C ASP A 364 -2.74 -31.58 -2.39
N ALA A 365 -2.19 -32.77 -2.54
CA ALA A 365 -1.16 -33.28 -1.64
C ALA A 365 0.13 -32.44 -1.69
N LEU A 366 0.53 -31.97 -2.87
CA LEU A 366 1.67 -31.04 -3.02
C LEU A 366 1.36 -29.71 -2.32
N ALA A 367 0.18 -29.14 -2.57
CA ALA A 367 -0.24 -27.88 -1.95
C ALA A 367 -0.24 -27.95 -0.42
N ALA A 368 -0.72 -29.03 0.15
CA ALA A 368 -0.76 -29.24 1.60
C ALA A 368 0.63 -29.18 2.26
N ILE A 369 1.69 -29.63 1.57
CA ILE A 369 3.05 -29.63 2.12
C ILE A 369 3.86 -28.39 1.75
N VAL A 370 3.53 -27.70 0.67
CA VAL A 370 4.19 -26.50 0.17
C VAL A 370 3.67 -25.25 0.89
N LYS A 371 2.36 -25.08 1.00
CA LYS A 371 1.69 -23.91 1.59
C LYS A 371 2.26 -23.48 2.94
N PRO A 372 2.47 -24.36 3.95
CA PRO A 372 2.96 -23.95 5.26
C PRO A 372 4.39 -23.38 5.26
N ARG A 373 5.09 -23.46 4.11
CA ARG A 373 6.45 -22.97 3.92
C ARG A 373 6.56 -21.81 2.96
N THR A 374 5.43 -21.42 2.39
CA THR A 374 5.30 -20.33 1.43
C THR A 374 4.96 -19.04 2.17
N LYS A 375 5.82 -18.05 2.12
CA LYS A 375 5.57 -16.70 2.62
C LYS A 375 5.28 -15.73 1.49
N MET A 376 5.94 -15.95 0.37
CA MET A 376 5.76 -15.23 -0.88
C MET A 376 5.41 -16.25 -1.97
N PRO A 377 4.61 -15.93 -2.99
CA PRO A 377 4.26 -16.86 -4.07
C PRO A 377 5.45 -17.60 -4.66
N ALA A 378 6.55 -16.91 -4.95
CA ALA A 378 7.78 -17.51 -5.49
C ALA A 378 8.44 -18.57 -4.58
N ASP A 379 8.17 -18.56 -3.26
CA ASP A 379 8.66 -19.59 -2.35
C ASP A 379 8.09 -20.96 -2.70
N ALA A 380 6.88 -21.02 -3.29
CA ALA A 380 6.26 -22.28 -3.71
C ALA A 380 7.15 -23.04 -4.68
N VAL A 381 7.78 -22.34 -5.63
CA VAL A 381 8.74 -22.93 -6.58
C VAL A 381 9.93 -23.51 -5.83
N THR A 382 10.54 -22.74 -4.95
CA THR A 382 11.72 -23.16 -4.19
C THR A 382 11.45 -24.41 -3.33
N VAL A 383 10.28 -24.47 -2.72
CA VAL A 383 9.86 -25.58 -1.85
C VAL A 383 9.50 -26.83 -2.67
N ALA A 384 8.85 -26.66 -3.81
CA ALA A 384 8.37 -27.74 -4.65
C ALA A 384 9.44 -28.29 -5.62
N ALA A 385 10.40 -27.48 -6.09
CA ALA A 385 11.37 -27.85 -7.12
C ALA A 385 12.08 -29.19 -6.87
N PRO A 386 12.50 -29.55 -5.62
CA PRO A 386 13.10 -30.86 -5.37
C PRO A 386 12.15 -32.05 -5.66
N ILE A 387 10.84 -31.86 -5.67
CA ILE A 387 9.85 -32.90 -5.92
C ILE A 387 9.81 -33.23 -7.42
N PHE A 388 9.95 -32.22 -8.27
CA PHE A 388 9.97 -32.35 -9.74
C PHE A 388 11.33 -32.77 -10.33
N ALA A 389 12.40 -32.69 -9.55
CA ALA A 389 13.72 -33.13 -10.01
C ALA A 389 13.77 -34.64 -10.18
N THR A 390 14.57 -35.16 -11.11
CA THR A 390 14.94 -36.58 -11.19
C THR A 390 16.17 -36.85 -10.31
N ALA A 391 16.52 -38.12 -10.12
CA ALA A 391 17.76 -38.47 -9.44
C ALA A 391 18.99 -37.83 -10.08
N GLU A 392 18.98 -37.57 -11.40
CA GLU A 392 20.09 -36.95 -12.13
C GLU A 392 20.10 -35.43 -12.02
N THR A 393 18.95 -34.79 -12.03
CA THR A 393 18.80 -33.31 -12.04
C THR A 393 18.72 -32.70 -10.65
N LEU A 394 18.47 -33.50 -9.60
CA LEU A 394 18.41 -32.98 -8.22
C LEU A 394 19.70 -32.25 -7.84
N GLU A 395 19.59 -31.00 -7.47
CA GLU A 395 20.71 -30.20 -6.97
C GLU A 395 20.91 -30.42 -5.47
N TYR A 396 22.17 -30.56 -5.05
CA TYR A 396 22.54 -30.75 -3.65
C TYR A 396 23.19 -29.48 -3.11
N ASP A 397 22.62 -28.90 -2.05
CA ASP A 397 23.24 -27.79 -1.33
C ASP A 397 24.51 -28.24 -0.61
N GLU A 398 25.65 -27.63 -0.96
CA GLU A 398 26.95 -27.99 -0.43
C GLU A 398 27.01 -28.00 1.10
N LYS A 399 26.37 -27.01 1.75
CA LYS A 399 26.34 -26.94 3.23
C LYS A 399 25.53 -28.09 3.82
N SER A 400 24.45 -28.47 3.16
CA SER A 400 23.60 -29.60 3.56
C SER A 400 24.30 -30.93 3.39
N VAL A 401 25.02 -31.14 2.29
CA VAL A 401 25.87 -32.31 2.07
C VAL A 401 26.95 -32.42 3.15
N ASN A 402 27.71 -31.35 3.38
CA ASN A 402 28.77 -31.32 4.38
C ASN A 402 28.27 -31.60 5.82
N LYS A 403 27.07 -31.16 6.15
CA LYS A 403 26.48 -31.35 7.49
C LYS A 403 25.68 -32.66 7.62
N GLY A 404 25.08 -33.14 6.54
CA GLY A 404 24.14 -34.26 6.54
C GLY A 404 24.70 -35.58 5.97
N LEU A 405 25.64 -35.52 5.04
CA LEU A 405 26.14 -36.69 4.33
C LEU A 405 27.66 -36.91 4.50
N ALA A 406 28.47 -35.87 4.43
CA ALA A 406 29.94 -35.96 4.47
C ALA A 406 30.44 -36.16 5.93
N LYS A 407 29.95 -37.22 6.60
CA LYS A 407 30.34 -37.62 7.94
C LYS A 407 30.48 -39.15 7.99
N GLU A 408 31.33 -39.63 8.87
CA GLU A 408 31.55 -41.08 9.09
C GLU A 408 30.20 -41.76 9.51
N GLY A 409 29.93 -42.90 8.86
CA GLY A 409 28.72 -43.69 9.12
C GLY A 409 27.48 -43.32 8.30
N MET A 410 27.51 -42.25 7.51
CA MET A 410 26.33 -41.85 6.71
C MET A 410 26.00 -42.82 5.60
N CYS A 411 27.02 -43.49 4.99
CA CYS A 411 26.78 -44.58 4.05
C CYS A 411 25.91 -45.71 4.66
N ALA A 412 26.24 -46.13 5.89
CA ALA A 412 25.46 -47.18 6.57
C ALA A 412 24.00 -46.77 6.84
N ILE A 413 23.76 -45.49 7.15
CA ILE A 413 22.39 -44.93 7.33
C ILE A 413 21.62 -45.01 6.02
N LEU A 414 22.25 -44.60 4.89
CA LEU A 414 21.58 -44.59 3.60
C LEU A 414 21.31 -46.04 3.11
N ASP A 415 22.24 -46.99 3.34
CA ASP A 415 22.05 -48.39 3.01
C ASP A 415 20.90 -49.01 3.81
N ALA A 416 20.80 -48.73 5.12
CA ALA A 416 19.72 -49.18 5.99
C ALA A 416 18.36 -48.55 5.58
N ALA A 417 18.34 -47.25 5.28
CA ALA A 417 17.15 -46.56 4.82
C ALA A 417 16.65 -47.13 3.48
N LYS A 418 17.56 -47.37 2.52
CA LYS A 418 17.20 -47.99 1.23
C LYS A 418 16.59 -49.38 1.43
N ALA A 419 17.23 -50.24 2.22
CA ALA A 419 16.73 -51.60 2.49
C ALA A 419 15.32 -51.60 3.14
N ALA A 420 15.10 -50.66 4.10
CA ALA A 420 13.79 -50.51 4.72
C ALA A 420 12.72 -50.07 3.71
N LEU A 421 13.06 -49.11 2.83
CA LEU A 421 12.13 -48.58 1.82
C LEU A 421 11.86 -49.54 0.69
N GLU A 422 12.79 -50.41 0.30
CA GLU A 422 12.59 -51.48 -0.65
C GLU A 422 11.50 -52.48 -0.19
N GLY A 423 11.30 -52.63 1.12
CA GLY A 423 10.29 -53.46 1.73
C GLY A 423 8.88 -52.84 1.74
N VAL A 424 8.72 -51.56 1.41
CA VAL A 424 7.42 -50.88 1.40
C VAL A 424 6.58 -51.36 0.20
N THR A 425 5.43 -52.00 0.42
CA THR A 425 4.56 -52.51 -0.62
C THR A 425 3.65 -51.44 -1.21
N GLU A 426 3.02 -50.64 -0.37
CA GLU A 426 2.19 -49.49 -0.77
C GLU A 426 2.97 -48.21 -0.45
N TRP A 427 3.30 -47.42 -1.49
CA TRP A 427 4.12 -46.20 -1.37
C TRP A 427 3.28 -45.02 -0.93
N THR A 428 2.98 -45.00 0.36
CA THR A 428 2.25 -43.91 1.03
C THR A 428 3.13 -43.26 2.10
N ALA A 429 2.89 -41.97 2.41
CA ALA A 429 3.64 -41.24 3.44
C ALA A 429 3.69 -42.02 4.78
N ALA A 430 2.55 -42.57 5.20
CA ALA A 430 2.44 -43.33 6.45
C ALA A 430 3.32 -44.60 6.45
N ASN A 431 3.34 -45.35 5.35
CA ASN A 431 4.12 -46.59 5.22
C ASN A 431 5.65 -46.28 5.09
N ILE A 432 5.99 -45.18 4.42
CA ILE A 432 7.35 -44.69 4.31
C ILE A 432 7.89 -44.28 5.69
N ASP A 433 7.13 -43.48 6.44
CA ASP A 433 7.50 -43.08 7.79
C ASP A 433 7.63 -44.30 8.73
N ALA A 434 6.69 -45.25 8.66
CA ALA A 434 6.73 -46.48 9.44
C ALA A 434 7.96 -47.34 9.13
N ALA A 435 8.43 -47.37 7.88
CA ALA A 435 9.65 -48.08 7.50
C ALA A 435 10.93 -47.42 8.03
N LEU A 436 10.98 -46.07 8.08
CA LEU A 436 12.14 -45.32 8.55
C LEU A 436 12.20 -45.17 10.08
N GLU A 437 11.08 -45.18 10.78
CA GLU A 437 10.95 -44.89 12.23
C GLU A 437 11.80 -45.84 13.11
N PRO A 438 11.98 -47.16 12.83
CA PRO A 438 12.80 -48.05 13.64
C PRO A 438 14.30 -47.87 13.49
N LEU A 439 14.78 -47.25 12.38
CA LEU A 439 16.21 -47.19 12.05
C LEU A 439 17.07 -46.49 13.09
N PRO A 440 16.66 -45.38 13.71
CA PRO A 440 17.47 -44.75 14.76
C PRO A 440 17.79 -45.68 15.94
N GLU A 441 16.81 -46.47 16.41
CA GLU A 441 16.96 -47.41 17.50
C GLU A 441 17.83 -48.62 17.09
N GLN A 442 17.59 -49.16 15.89
CA GLN A 442 18.37 -50.27 15.34
C GLN A 442 19.85 -49.94 15.16
N MET A 443 20.16 -48.67 14.89
CA MET A 443 21.54 -48.22 14.62
C MET A 443 22.17 -47.53 15.89
N ASP A 444 21.48 -47.44 16.99
CA ASP A 444 21.91 -46.69 18.18
C ASP A 444 22.28 -45.22 17.87
N LEU A 445 21.46 -44.58 17.03
CA LEU A 445 21.63 -43.20 16.57
C LEU A 445 20.43 -42.31 16.97
N LYS A 446 20.70 -41.00 17.09
CA LYS A 446 19.61 -40.03 17.29
C LYS A 446 18.73 -39.94 16.07
N LYS A 447 17.39 -39.93 16.23
CA LYS A 447 16.40 -39.79 15.17
C LYS A 447 16.75 -38.67 14.18
N ARG A 448 17.19 -37.52 14.69
CA ARG A 448 17.60 -36.38 13.86
C ARG A 448 18.72 -36.71 12.88
N VAL A 449 19.68 -37.56 13.26
CA VAL A 449 20.83 -37.88 12.39
C VAL A 449 20.37 -38.72 11.19
N VAL A 450 19.59 -39.76 11.47
CA VAL A 450 19.07 -40.67 10.43
C VAL A 450 18.14 -39.92 9.46
N PHE A 451 17.13 -39.25 9.99
CA PHE A 451 16.15 -38.54 9.15
C PHE A 451 16.75 -37.35 8.38
N GLN A 452 17.82 -36.72 8.93
CA GLN A 452 18.50 -35.65 8.23
C GLN A 452 19.33 -36.17 7.05
N ALA A 453 20.00 -37.31 7.20
CA ALA A 453 20.75 -37.95 6.13
C ALA A 453 19.81 -38.34 4.96
N VAL A 454 18.70 -39.02 5.27
CA VAL A 454 17.68 -39.38 4.26
C VAL A 454 17.07 -38.14 3.60
N ARG A 455 16.77 -37.09 4.37
CA ARG A 455 16.24 -35.84 3.85
C ARG A 455 17.19 -35.19 2.84
N VAL A 456 18.47 -35.07 3.18
CA VAL A 456 19.47 -34.53 2.25
C VAL A 456 19.61 -35.39 1.02
N ALA A 457 19.57 -36.72 1.17
CA ALA A 457 19.65 -37.64 0.05
C ALA A 457 18.47 -37.48 -0.92
N VAL A 458 17.24 -37.33 -0.43
CA VAL A 458 16.03 -37.27 -1.26
C VAL A 458 15.71 -35.85 -1.75
N CYS A 459 15.97 -34.83 -0.94
CA CYS A 459 15.58 -33.45 -1.23
C CYS A 459 16.73 -32.53 -1.60
N GLY A 460 17.98 -32.97 -1.56
CA GLY A 460 19.17 -32.16 -1.85
C GLY A 460 19.54 -31.15 -0.75
N ASN A 461 18.69 -30.95 0.26
CA ASN A 461 18.92 -29.98 1.32
C ASN A 461 18.35 -30.45 2.69
N MET A 462 18.74 -29.73 3.78
CA MET A 462 18.31 -30.06 5.15
C MET A 462 16.93 -29.51 5.51
N VAL A 463 16.35 -28.62 4.69
CA VAL A 463 15.06 -27.98 4.90
C VAL A 463 14.14 -28.38 3.76
N SER A 464 13.12 -29.19 4.06
CA SER A 464 12.12 -29.63 3.08
C SER A 464 10.77 -29.78 3.78
N PRO A 465 9.67 -30.00 3.04
CA PRO A 465 8.42 -30.46 3.61
C PRO A 465 8.57 -31.77 4.41
N PRO A 466 7.55 -32.27 5.08
CA PRO A 466 7.64 -33.54 5.82
C PRO A 466 8.16 -34.63 4.93
N LEU A 467 9.04 -35.51 5.44
CA LEU A 467 9.83 -36.41 4.61
C LEU A 467 8.98 -37.49 3.95
N GLY A 468 8.06 -38.12 4.68
CA GLY A 468 7.21 -39.17 4.15
C GLY A 468 6.31 -38.67 3.02
N GLU A 469 5.66 -37.53 3.22
CA GLU A 469 4.80 -36.89 2.21
C GLU A 469 5.59 -36.47 0.97
N THR A 470 6.80 -35.90 1.18
CA THR A 470 7.68 -35.55 0.05
C THR A 470 8.06 -36.77 -0.76
N MET A 471 8.47 -37.87 -0.09
CA MET A 471 8.84 -39.12 -0.76
C MET A 471 7.66 -39.77 -1.46
N ALA A 472 6.45 -39.68 -0.92
CA ALA A 472 5.23 -40.18 -1.55
C ALA A 472 4.96 -39.49 -2.88
N LEU A 473 5.20 -38.19 -2.97
CA LEU A 473 5.03 -37.37 -4.19
C LEU A 473 6.17 -37.59 -5.21
N VAL A 474 7.41 -37.73 -4.74
CA VAL A 474 8.59 -38.03 -5.59
C VAL A 474 8.45 -39.41 -6.27
N GLY A 475 7.85 -40.37 -5.59
CA GLY A 475 7.74 -41.73 -6.09
C GLY A 475 8.89 -42.62 -5.65
N ARG A 476 8.60 -43.97 -5.68
CA ARG A 476 9.50 -45.01 -5.14
C ARG A 476 10.84 -45.04 -5.86
N ASP A 477 10.80 -45.18 -7.19
CA ASP A 477 11.98 -45.45 -7.99
C ASP A 477 12.97 -44.27 -7.93
N ASP A 478 12.44 -43.06 -8.00
CA ASP A 478 13.27 -41.83 -7.89
C ASP A 478 13.84 -41.65 -6.48
N CYS A 479 13.07 -41.93 -5.42
CA CYS A 479 13.60 -41.89 -4.06
C CYS A 479 14.78 -42.84 -3.86
N LEU A 480 14.66 -44.08 -4.31
CA LEU A 480 15.74 -45.07 -4.22
C LEU A 480 16.96 -44.66 -5.05
N ALA A 481 16.77 -44.19 -6.29
CA ALA A 481 17.85 -43.70 -7.13
C ALA A 481 18.57 -42.48 -6.53
N ARG A 482 17.83 -41.54 -5.91
CA ARG A 482 18.43 -40.39 -5.20
C ARG A 482 19.23 -40.81 -3.98
N ILE A 483 18.81 -41.82 -3.22
CA ILE A 483 19.56 -42.39 -2.12
C ILE A 483 20.86 -43.03 -2.64
N ASP A 484 20.83 -43.77 -3.73
CA ASP A 484 22.03 -44.35 -4.37
C ASP A 484 23.00 -43.26 -4.80
N ARG A 485 22.53 -42.19 -5.42
CA ARG A 485 23.36 -41.06 -5.79
C ARG A 485 23.97 -40.37 -4.58
N ALA A 486 23.17 -40.10 -3.53
CA ALA A 486 23.61 -39.46 -2.31
C ALA A 486 24.66 -40.29 -1.55
N ARG A 487 24.57 -41.62 -1.64
CA ARG A 487 25.56 -42.55 -1.09
C ARG A 487 26.98 -42.33 -1.63
N THR A 488 27.09 -41.87 -2.89
CA THR A 488 28.42 -41.56 -3.46
C THR A 488 29.07 -40.29 -2.88
N MET A 489 28.26 -39.46 -2.17
CA MET A 489 28.70 -38.23 -1.49
C MET A 489 28.83 -38.42 0.04
N ALA A 490 28.41 -39.58 0.55
CA ALA A 490 28.46 -39.91 1.97
C ALA A 490 29.78 -40.54 2.37
N LEU A 491 30.12 -40.44 3.67
CA LEU A 491 31.30 -41.07 4.26
C LEU A 491 30.92 -42.18 5.24
#